data_0cd5807385ae5ecba094fccd7e2555f0
#
_entry.id   0cd5807385ae5ecba094fccd7e2555f0
#
_cell.length_a   1.000
_cell.length_b   1.000
_cell.length_c   1.000
_cell.angle_alpha   90.00
_cell.angle_beta   90.00
_cell.angle_gamma   90.00
#
_symmetry.space_group_name_H-M   'P 1'
#
loop_
_entity.id
_entity.type
_entity.pdbx_description
1 polymer ?
#
loop_
_entity_poly.entity_id
_entity_poly.type
_entity_poly.pdbx_seq_one_letter_code
_entity_poly.pdbx_strand_id
1 'polypeptide(L)'
;MSSLINTKVQPFKNQAFHNGQFEEVTEKNLSNGKNWSVVIFMPAAFTFNCPTEIEDAAENYAEFQKAGAEVYIVTTDTHFSHKVWHETSPAVGKAQFPLIGDPTHQMTRAFDVHIEEEGLALRGTFIINPEGVIKTMEIHDNAIARDVAETLRKLK
;
A
#
# COMPACT_ATOMS: atom_id res chain seq x y z
N MET A 1 7.22 15.53 16.13
CA MET A 1 6.13 14.88 15.39
C MET A 1 5.71 13.60 16.10
N SER A 2 4.42 13.41 16.31
CA SER A 2 3.91 12.22 16.99
C SER A 2 3.92 11.00 16.07
N SER A 3 4.25 9.84 16.64
CA SER A 3 4.13 8.58 15.93
C SER A 3 2.65 8.26 15.68
N LEU A 4 2.37 7.58 14.56
CA LEU A 4 1.03 7.10 14.24
C LEU A 4 0.72 5.75 14.91
N ILE A 5 1.68 5.14 15.59
CA ILE A 5 1.48 3.86 16.27
C ILE A 5 0.36 3.98 17.31
N ASN A 6 -0.54 3.01 17.29
CA ASN A 6 -1.73 2.94 18.14
C ASN A 6 -2.77 4.04 17.86
N THR A 7 -2.67 4.70 16.68
CA THR A 7 -3.71 5.62 16.23
C THR A 7 -4.60 4.93 15.20
N LYS A 8 -5.85 5.38 15.10
CA LYS A 8 -6.79 4.85 14.11
C LYS A 8 -6.56 5.52 12.76
N VAL A 9 -6.72 4.76 11.67
CA VAL A 9 -6.58 5.30 10.32
C VAL A 9 -7.58 6.44 10.09
N GLN A 10 -7.12 7.49 9.39
CA GLN A 10 -7.94 8.64 9.04
C GLN A 10 -8.89 8.28 7.90
N PRO A 11 -10.07 8.93 7.81
CA PRO A 11 -10.97 8.73 6.67
C PRO A 11 -10.31 9.08 5.35
N PHE A 12 -10.53 8.23 4.34
CA PHE A 12 -10.13 8.50 2.96
C PHE A 12 -11.08 7.79 2.02
N LYS A 13 -11.05 8.19 0.75
CA LYS A 13 -11.83 7.57 -0.30
C LYS A 13 -11.05 7.67 -1.60
N ASN A 14 -10.61 6.54 -2.13
CA ASN A 14 -9.82 6.46 -3.35
C ASN A 14 -10.32 5.35 -4.26
N GLN A 15 -9.92 5.40 -5.51
CA GLN A 15 -10.18 4.34 -6.48
C GLN A 15 -8.95 3.45 -6.60
N ALA A 16 -9.18 2.17 -6.85
CA ALA A 16 -8.12 1.19 -7.01
C ALA A 16 -8.37 0.32 -8.23
N PHE A 17 -7.28 -0.21 -8.79
CA PHE A 17 -7.36 -1.27 -9.78
C PHE A 17 -7.12 -2.60 -9.05
N HIS A 18 -8.07 -3.54 -9.18
CA HIS A 18 -8.02 -4.81 -8.46
C HIS A 18 -8.67 -5.91 -9.29
N ASN A 19 -7.89 -6.94 -9.63
CA ASN A 19 -8.38 -8.11 -10.37
C ASN A 19 -9.15 -7.75 -11.65
N GLY A 20 -8.62 -6.82 -12.44
CA GLY A 20 -9.19 -6.43 -13.72
C GLY A 20 -10.32 -5.42 -13.63
N GLN A 21 -10.65 -4.93 -12.45
CA GLN A 21 -11.75 -3.99 -12.24
C GLN A 21 -11.31 -2.79 -11.42
N PHE A 22 -12.04 -1.68 -11.57
CA PHE A 22 -11.89 -0.53 -10.68
C PHE A 22 -12.84 -0.70 -9.51
N GLU A 23 -12.37 -0.36 -8.31
CA GLU A 23 -13.20 -0.41 -7.09
C GLU A 23 -12.86 0.75 -6.16
N GLU A 24 -13.82 1.12 -5.31
CA GLU A 24 -13.60 2.14 -4.30
C GLU A 24 -13.01 1.51 -3.05
N VAL A 25 -12.00 2.17 -2.47
CA VAL A 25 -11.39 1.74 -1.21
C VAL A 25 -11.46 2.92 -0.23
N THR A 26 -11.92 2.64 0.98
CA THR A 26 -12.04 3.63 2.05
C THR A 26 -11.37 3.08 3.32
N GLU A 27 -11.31 3.90 4.37
CA GLU A 27 -10.79 3.46 5.67
C GLU A 27 -11.59 2.29 6.25
N LYS A 28 -12.83 2.10 5.80
CA LYS A 28 -13.67 0.96 6.22
C LYS A 28 -13.12 -0.36 5.74
N ASN A 29 -12.41 -0.38 4.61
CA ASN A 29 -11.74 -1.58 4.13
C ASN A 29 -10.62 -2.00 5.08
N LEU A 30 -9.98 -1.02 5.73
CA LEU A 30 -8.88 -1.24 6.66
C LEU A 30 -9.35 -1.51 8.09
N SER A 31 -10.63 -1.32 8.37
CA SER A 31 -11.21 -1.52 9.70
C SER A 31 -12.48 -2.40 9.63
N ASN A 32 -12.41 -3.47 8.83
CA ASN A 32 -13.56 -4.34 8.58
C ASN A 32 -13.87 -5.34 9.70
N GLY A 33 -13.05 -5.39 10.74
CA GLY A 33 -13.23 -6.29 11.87
C GLY A 33 -12.82 -7.74 11.60
N LYS A 34 -12.30 -8.05 10.43
CA LYS A 34 -11.96 -9.42 10.03
C LYS A 34 -10.49 -9.64 9.71
N ASN A 35 -9.92 -8.73 8.90
CA ASN A 35 -8.56 -8.89 8.37
C ASN A 35 -7.64 -7.79 8.86
N TRP A 36 -6.38 -8.16 9.05
CA TRP A 36 -5.30 -7.20 9.14
C TRP A 36 -5.06 -6.60 7.76
N SER A 37 -4.49 -5.41 7.71
CA SER A 37 -4.16 -4.74 6.45
C SER A 37 -2.69 -4.38 6.43
N VAL A 38 -2.03 -4.66 5.30
CA VAL A 38 -0.66 -4.22 5.05
C VAL A 38 -0.75 -3.18 3.94
N VAL A 39 -0.47 -1.93 4.28
CA VAL A 39 -0.55 -0.81 3.34
C VAL A 39 0.87 -0.39 2.99
N ILE A 40 1.20 -0.48 1.70
CA ILE A 40 2.54 -0.24 1.19
C ILE A 40 2.50 0.98 0.27
N PHE A 41 3.13 2.07 0.72
CA PHE A 41 3.26 3.29 -0.08
C PHE A 41 4.51 3.24 -0.93
N MET A 42 4.37 3.68 -2.18
CA MET A 42 5.47 3.78 -3.14
C MET A 42 5.45 5.16 -3.77
N PRO A 43 6.60 5.69 -4.23
CA PRO A 43 6.66 7.06 -4.77
C PRO A 43 5.80 7.25 -6.02
N ALA A 44 5.87 6.35 -6.99
CA ALA A 44 5.11 6.48 -8.23
C ALA A 44 5.13 5.19 -9.03
N ALA A 45 4.09 5.01 -9.87
CA ALA A 45 4.06 3.94 -10.87
C ALA A 45 5.14 4.19 -11.92
N PHE A 46 5.54 3.13 -12.63
CA PHE A 46 6.52 3.17 -13.72
C PHE A 46 7.93 3.64 -13.30
N THR A 47 8.27 3.53 -12.01
CA THR A 47 9.62 3.82 -11.53
C THR A 47 10.46 2.55 -11.45
N PHE A 48 11.77 2.71 -11.19
CA PHE A 48 12.73 1.62 -11.34
C PHE A 48 12.58 0.49 -10.31
N ASN A 49 12.45 0.82 -9.03
CA ASN A 49 12.44 -0.19 -7.96
C ASN A 49 11.06 -0.71 -7.57
N CYS A 50 10.00 0.04 -7.84
CA CYS A 50 8.65 -0.31 -7.41
C CYS A 50 8.13 -1.63 -7.97
N PRO A 51 8.37 -1.98 -9.26
CA PRO A 51 7.89 -3.26 -9.79
C PRO A 51 8.46 -4.46 -9.03
N THR A 52 9.73 -4.39 -8.62
CA THR A 52 10.37 -5.47 -7.86
C THR A 52 9.69 -5.69 -6.52
N GLU A 53 9.38 -4.60 -5.80
CA GLU A 53 8.68 -4.69 -4.52
C GLU A 53 7.27 -5.26 -4.68
N ILE A 54 6.56 -4.89 -5.75
CA ILE A 54 5.23 -5.41 -6.02
C ILE A 54 5.30 -6.89 -6.37
N GLU A 55 6.28 -7.30 -7.16
CA GLU A 55 6.48 -8.69 -7.51
C GLU A 55 6.75 -9.55 -6.27
N ASP A 56 7.60 -9.07 -5.37
CA ASP A 56 7.88 -9.75 -4.10
C ASP A 56 6.61 -9.90 -3.26
N ALA A 57 5.81 -8.85 -3.17
CA ALA A 57 4.55 -8.90 -2.44
C ALA A 57 3.58 -9.90 -3.10
N ALA A 58 3.52 -9.92 -4.43
CA ALA A 58 2.66 -10.83 -5.17
C ALA A 58 3.06 -12.29 -4.96
N GLU A 59 4.35 -12.57 -4.95
CA GLU A 59 4.86 -13.92 -4.71
C GLU A 59 4.59 -14.40 -3.28
N ASN A 60 4.49 -13.49 -2.32
CA ASN A 60 4.21 -13.80 -0.92
C ASN A 60 2.74 -13.58 -0.55
N TYR A 61 1.88 -13.26 -1.50
CA TYR A 61 0.49 -12.89 -1.23
C TYR A 61 -0.27 -13.99 -0.48
N ALA A 62 -0.09 -15.25 -0.90
CA ALA A 62 -0.75 -16.38 -0.23
C ALA A 62 -0.34 -16.47 1.25
N GLU A 63 0.92 -16.16 1.57
CA GLU A 63 1.41 -16.16 2.94
C GLU A 63 0.79 -15.02 3.76
N PHE A 64 0.59 -13.84 3.16
CA PHE A 64 -0.12 -12.75 3.81
C PHE A 64 -1.57 -13.14 4.10
N GLN A 65 -2.24 -13.78 3.14
CA GLN A 65 -3.61 -14.24 3.33
C GLN A 65 -3.71 -15.30 4.44
N LYS A 66 -2.76 -16.22 4.52
CA LYS A 66 -2.71 -17.21 5.60
C LYS A 66 -2.52 -16.56 6.96
N ALA A 67 -1.80 -15.45 7.01
CA ALA A 67 -1.61 -14.69 8.25
C ALA A 67 -2.82 -13.80 8.57
N GLY A 68 -3.87 -13.82 7.76
CA GLY A 68 -5.09 -13.06 7.99
C GLY A 68 -5.02 -11.62 7.54
N ALA A 69 -4.22 -11.32 6.51
CA ALA A 69 -4.02 -9.96 6.04
C ALA A 69 -4.35 -9.77 4.56
N GLU A 70 -4.84 -8.57 4.22
CA GLU A 70 -4.94 -8.11 2.85
C GLU A 70 -3.82 -7.10 2.60
N VAL A 71 -3.34 -7.05 1.38
CA VAL A 71 -2.25 -6.15 0.95
C VAL A 71 -2.83 -5.05 0.07
N TYR A 72 -2.37 -3.83 0.29
CA TYR A 72 -2.75 -2.66 -0.51
C TYR A 72 -1.50 -1.90 -0.93
N ILE A 73 -1.37 -1.63 -2.22
CA ILE A 73 -0.28 -0.80 -2.75
C ILE A 73 -0.87 0.58 -3.03
N VAL A 74 -0.17 1.64 -2.63
CA VAL A 74 -0.62 3.02 -2.81
C VAL A 74 0.48 3.84 -3.47
N THR A 75 0.13 4.56 -4.54
CA THR A 75 0.99 5.61 -5.12
C THR A 75 0.15 6.87 -5.31
N THR A 76 0.80 7.99 -5.59
CA THR A 76 0.09 9.25 -5.88
C THR A 76 -0.43 9.34 -7.32
N ASP A 77 -0.30 8.26 -8.09
CA ASP A 77 -0.86 8.16 -9.43
C ASP A 77 -2.35 7.87 -9.38
N THR A 78 -3.01 7.90 -10.54
CA THR A 78 -4.42 7.51 -10.64
C THR A 78 -4.56 5.99 -10.77
N HIS A 79 -5.78 5.50 -10.52
CA HIS A 79 -6.11 4.08 -10.75
C HIS A 79 -6.03 3.73 -12.24
N PHE A 80 -6.20 4.70 -13.13
CA PHE A 80 -6.02 4.49 -14.58
C PHE A 80 -4.58 4.15 -14.91
N SER A 81 -3.62 4.85 -14.29
CA SER A 81 -2.20 4.55 -14.45
C SER A 81 -1.88 3.16 -13.93
N HIS A 82 -2.48 2.75 -12.81
CA HIS A 82 -2.26 1.43 -12.24
C HIS A 82 -2.78 0.32 -13.15
N LYS A 83 -3.91 0.56 -13.84
CA LYS A 83 -4.43 -0.42 -14.80
C LYS A 83 -3.42 -0.66 -15.93
N VAL A 84 -2.88 0.42 -16.52
CA VAL A 84 -1.90 0.32 -17.60
C VAL A 84 -0.60 -0.32 -17.08
N TRP A 85 -0.18 0.03 -15.90
CA TRP A 85 1.02 -0.52 -15.27
C TRP A 85 0.88 -2.04 -15.08
N HIS A 86 -0.27 -2.49 -14.59
CA HIS A 86 -0.59 -3.91 -14.41
C HIS A 86 -0.60 -4.65 -15.75
N GLU A 87 -1.13 -4.03 -16.80
CA GLU A 87 -1.23 -4.64 -18.13
C GLU A 87 0.12 -4.71 -18.86
N THR A 88 1.03 -3.75 -18.60
CA THR A 88 2.28 -3.62 -19.37
C THR A 88 3.52 -4.12 -18.64
N SER A 89 3.48 -4.27 -17.32
CA SER A 89 4.63 -4.75 -16.54
C SER A 89 4.40 -6.21 -16.11
N PRO A 90 5.27 -7.14 -16.54
CA PRO A 90 5.15 -8.55 -16.09
C PRO A 90 5.21 -8.69 -14.57
N ALA A 91 6.04 -7.89 -13.90
CA ALA A 91 6.17 -7.92 -12.44
C ALA A 91 4.89 -7.45 -11.75
N VAL A 92 4.37 -6.28 -12.14
CA VAL A 92 3.15 -5.71 -11.57
C VAL A 92 1.92 -6.54 -11.95
N GLY A 93 1.94 -7.16 -13.12
CA GLY A 93 0.85 -8.02 -13.59
C GLY A 93 0.59 -9.23 -12.71
N LYS A 94 1.54 -9.59 -11.84
CA LYS A 94 1.37 -10.68 -10.88
C LYS A 94 0.51 -10.29 -9.67
N ALA A 95 0.28 -8.99 -9.46
CA ALA A 95 -0.45 -8.50 -8.28
C ALA A 95 -1.93 -8.85 -8.36
N GLN A 96 -2.43 -9.54 -7.33
CA GLN A 96 -3.84 -9.90 -7.16
C GLN A 96 -4.52 -9.07 -6.09
N PHE A 97 -3.83 -8.09 -5.54
CA PHE A 97 -4.32 -7.19 -4.50
C PHE A 97 -4.57 -5.80 -5.07
N PRO A 98 -5.34 -4.95 -4.35
CA PRO A 98 -5.66 -3.61 -4.84
C PRO A 98 -4.45 -2.71 -5.03
N LEU A 99 -4.40 -2.01 -6.15
CA LEU A 99 -3.43 -0.97 -6.44
C LEU A 99 -4.18 0.37 -6.35
N ILE A 100 -4.02 1.05 -5.21
CA ILE A 100 -4.78 2.26 -4.89
C ILE A 100 -4.12 3.50 -5.49
N GLY A 101 -4.93 4.33 -6.16
CA GLY A 101 -4.50 5.65 -6.61
C GLY A 101 -4.82 6.71 -5.56
N ASP A 102 -3.85 7.55 -5.24
CA ASP A 102 -4.01 8.64 -4.26
C ASP A 102 -3.65 9.99 -4.89
N PRO A 103 -4.30 10.38 -6.01
CA PRO A 103 -3.92 11.59 -6.74
C PRO A 103 -4.16 12.88 -5.97
N THR A 104 -5.06 12.89 -4.99
CA THR A 104 -5.29 14.05 -4.12
C THR A 104 -4.39 14.06 -2.89
N HIS A 105 -3.58 13.02 -2.73
CA HIS A 105 -2.61 12.87 -1.63
C HIS A 105 -3.25 12.75 -0.24
N GLN A 106 -4.54 12.43 -0.16
CA GLN A 106 -5.23 12.33 1.13
C GLN A 106 -4.68 11.19 2.01
N MET A 107 -4.44 10.00 1.44
CA MET A 107 -3.83 8.90 2.18
C MET A 107 -2.38 9.18 2.51
N THR A 108 -1.64 9.70 1.54
CA THR A 108 -0.22 9.99 1.68
C THR A 108 0.02 10.97 2.82
N ARG A 109 -0.83 11.99 2.96
CA ARG A 109 -0.76 12.94 4.07
C ARG A 109 -1.23 12.34 5.38
N ALA A 110 -2.33 11.56 5.34
CA ALA A 110 -2.88 10.94 6.55
C ALA A 110 -1.92 9.96 7.20
N PHE A 111 -1.12 9.26 6.40
CA PHE A 111 -0.09 8.33 6.89
C PHE A 111 1.28 8.98 7.07
N ASP A 112 1.35 10.30 6.89
CA ASP A 112 2.56 11.11 7.12
C ASP A 112 3.78 10.65 6.31
N VAL A 113 3.54 10.25 5.05
CA VAL A 113 4.61 9.85 4.12
C VAL A 113 4.68 10.75 2.90
N HIS A 114 4.11 11.97 3.00
CA HIS A 114 4.04 12.90 1.89
C HIS A 114 5.32 13.73 1.75
N ILE A 115 5.82 13.82 0.53
CA ILE A 115 6.94 14.71 0.18
C ILE A 115 6.33 15.89 -0.56
N GLU A 116 6.13 17.03 0.14
CA GLU A 116 5.44 18.20 -0.40
C GLU A 116 6.06 18.71 -1.71
N GLU A 117 7.39 18.76 -1.76
CA GLU A 117 8.12 19.35 -2.89
C GLU A 117 8.01 18.50 -4.15
N GLU A 118 7.78 17.21 -4.03
CA GLU A 118 7.75 16.28 -5.16
C GLU A 118 6.37 15.77 -5.51
N GLY A 119 5.41 15.91 -4.58
CA GLY A 119 4.07 15.34 -4.75
C GLY A 119 4.09 13.81 -4.75
N LEU A 120 5.06 13.21 -4.11
CA LEU A 120 5.23 11.76 -4.05
C LEU A 120 5.18 11.27 -2.61
N ALA A 121 5.05 9.95 -2.45
CA ALA A 121 5.11 9.31 -1.15
C ALA A 121 6.52 8.77 -0.87
N LEU A 122 6.90 8.76 0.40
CA LEU A 122 8.03 7.95 0.87
C LEU A 122 7.65 6.47 0.80
N ARG A 123 8.64 5.58 0.85
CA ARG A 123 8.41 4.13 0.90
C ARG A 123 7.99 3.75 2.31
N GLY A 124 6.70 3.84 2.59
CA GLY A 124 6.13 3.53 3.88
C GLY A 124 5.40 2.20 3.86
N THR A 125 5.52 1.42 4.95
CA THR A 125 4.79 0.17 5.13
C THR A 125 4.10 0.21 6.49
N PHE A 126 2.79 0.00 6.50
CA PHE A 126 1.98 0.07 7.71
C PHE A 126 1.22 -1.24 7.89
N ILE A 127 1.26 -1.79 9.09
CA ILE A 127 0.45 -2.96 9.46
C ILE A 127 -0.66 -2.46 10.38
N ILE A 128 -1.90 -2.72 9.98
CA ILE A 128 -3.11 -2.19 10.61
C ILE A 128 -3.97 -3.36 11.07
N ASN A 129 -4.43 -3.34 12.32
CA ASN A 129 -5.26 -4.43 12.85
C ASN A 129 -6.69 -4.34 12.31
N PRO A 130 -7.54 -5.36 12.54
CA PRO A 130 -8.91 -5.37 12.01
C PRO A 130 -9.79 -4.20 12.47
N GLU A 131 -9.47 -3.56 13.56
CA GLU A 131 -10.20 -2.39 14.06
C GLU A 131 -9.72 -1.08 13.47
N GLY A 132 -8.74 -1.12 12.55
CA GLY A 132 -8.23 0.07 11.88
C GLY A 132 -7.15 0.81 12.66
N VAL A 133 -6.50 0.15 13.61
CA VAL A 133 -5.43 0.76 14.42
C VAL A 133 -4.07 0.39 13.85
N ILE A 134 -3.22 1.39 13.64
CA ILE A 134 -1.86 1.19 13.10
C ILE A 134 -0.99 0.56 14.19
N LYS A 135 -0.44 -0.61 13.92
CA LYS A 135 0.36 -1.37 14.88
C LYS A 135 1.85 -1.37 14.59
N THR A 136 2.24 -1.27 13.30
CA THR A 136 3.64 -1.05 12.94
C THR A 136 3.72 -0.01 11.83
N MET A 137 4.84 0.68 11.77
CA MET A 137 5.15 1.56 10.65
C MET A 137 6.65 1.49 10.37
N GLU A 138 6.99 1.47 9.09
CA GLU A 138 8.37 1.46 8.62
C GLU A 138 8.43 2.40 7.44
N ILE A 139 9.30 3.41 7.52
CA ILE A 139 9.42 4.43 6.49
C ILE A 139 10.86 4.50 6.01
N HIS A 140 11.06 4.35 4.70
CA HIS A 140 12.37 4.42 4.06
C HIS A 140 12.42 5.60 3.11
N ASP A 141 13.63 6.17 2.96
CA ASP A 141 13.90 7.09 1.88
C ASP A 141 13.65 6.37 0.54
N ASN A 142 13.25 7.12 -0.50
CA ASN A 142 12.91 6.52 -1.79
C ASN A 142 14.07 5.81 -2.48
N ALA A 143 15.30 6.08 -2.06
CA ALA A 143 16.48 5.40 -2.56
C ALA A 143 16.71 4.02 -1.93
N ILE A 144 15.96 3.69 -0.86
CA ILE A 144 16.17 2.45 -0.08
C ILE A 144 14.97 1.52 -0.30
N ALA A 145 15.20 0.40 -1.00
CA ALA A 145 14.17 -0.60 -1.25
C ALA A 145 13.81 -1.37 0.04
N ARG A 146 12.59 -1.88 0.09
CA ARG A 146 12.07 -2.66 1.22
C ARG A 146 12.28 -4.15 1.03
N ASP A 147 12.25 -4.87 2.16
CA ASP A 147 12.23 -6.32 2.19
C ASP A 147 10.83 -6.80 2.61
N VAL A 148 10.08 -7.35 1.67
CA VAL A 148 8.71 -7.84 1.91
C VAL A 148 8.70 -9.01 2.90
N ALA A 149 9.74 -9.84 2.91
CA ALA A 149 9.85 -10.95 3.86
C ALA A 149 9.88 -10.45 5.30
N GLU A 150 10.54 -9.30 5.54
CA GLU A 150 10.56 -8.67 6.87
C GLU A 150 9.17 -8.17 7.26
N THR A 151 8.41 -7.61 6.34
CA THR A 151 7.03 -7.19 6.57
C THR A 151 6.17 -8.39 6.98
N LEU A 152 6.30 -9.49 6.27
CA LEU A 152 5.57 -10.73 6.57
C LEU A 152 5.92 -11.26 7.96
N ARG A 153 7.20 -11.21 8.34
CA ARG A 153 7.66 -11.63 9.66
C ARG A 153 6.99 -10.80 10.77
N LYS A 154 6.91 -9.48 10.58
CA LYS A 154 6.29 -8.58 11.57
C LYS A 154 4.80 -8.84 11.73
N LEU A 155 4.13 -9.23 10.65
CA LEU A 155 2.70 -9.55 10.67
C LEU A 155 2.41 -10.80 11.49
N LYS A 156 3.28 -11.78 11.39
CA LYS A 156 3.15 -13.02 12.17
C LYS A 156 3.52 -12.79 13.62
#